data_97add7e5772dc6bc52134721db9f10fd
#
_entry.id   97add7e5772dc6bc52134721db9f10fd
#
_cell.length_a   1.000
_cell.length_b   1.000
_cell.length_c   1.000
_cell.angle_alpha   90.00
_cell.angle_beta   90.00
_cell.angle_gamma   90.00
#
_symmetry.space_group_name_H-M   'P 1'
#
loop_
_entity.id
_entity.type
_entity.pdbx_description
1 polymer ?
#
loop_
_entity_poly.entity_id
_entity_poly.type
_entity_poly.pdbx_seq_one_letter_code
_entity_poly.pdbx_strand_id
1 'polypeptide(L)'
;MDRYTFSKLIALVAGVLCVVIAIQHNKNTSYFISGNIYGTTWSITSDRYINKSNVQELLNRVDLIASNYKENSLINTLNKKRNYLHEIKNEPGLCAILNAAKFVESNIESYRIGLGHISANNGFAPIFDEMPDINNETDTGSWLFELKSNEDCNVTIGNNSWLDLSSIAKGFAIDLINSYLKDHNNYLVDIGGELLVKGTNNGSLWNIGLQDPKSINNNPIYIISTNNWLSIATSGEYRNYKIKDNKKISHTINPKTLNSINNNLLSVTVINYEDIPVTTMADAYATAFNTMGYEKAYDFANKNNIAALFILAEDGDISIVKTQKWYDLKL
;
A
#
# COMPACT_ATOMS: atom_id res chain seq x y z
N MET A 1 -55.34 -33.75 18.79
CA MET A 1 -54.18 -33.99 17.92
C MET A 1 -53.58 -35.32 18.36
N ASP A 2 -53.49 -36.28 17.47
CA ASP A 2 -52.96 -37.57 17.85
C ASP A 2 -51.42 -37.51 18.06
N ARG A 3 -50.86 -38.50 18.77
CA ARG A 3 -49.46 -38.54 19.14
C ARG A 3 -48.51 -38.55 17.92
N TYR A 4 -48.99 -39.01 16.78
CA TYR A 4 -48.25 -39.10 15.53
C TYR A 4 -48.16 -37.75 14.82
N THR A 5 -49.26 -37.00 14.78
CA THR A 5 -49.32 -35.63 14.22
C THR A 5 -48.48 -34.65 15.06
N PHE A 6 -48.46 -34.82 16.39
CA PHE A 6 -47.61 -34.02 17.29
C PHE A 6 -46.12 -34.29 17.08
N SER A 7 -45.72 -35.55 16.89
CA SER A 7 -44.35 -35.93 16.62
C SER A 7 -43.84 -35.35 15.30
N LYS A 8 -44.66 -35.37 14.24
CA LYS A 8 -44.32 -34.74 12.93
C LYS A 8 -44.15 -33.24 13.02
N LEU A 9 -44.99 -32.55 13.82
CA LEU A 9 -44.88 -31.13 14.02
C LEU A 9 -43.59 -30.75 14.74
N ILE A 10 -43.18 -31.53 15.77
CA ILE A 10 -41.90 -31.32 16.45
C ILE A 10 -40.70 -31.53 15.49
N ALA A 11 -40.74 -32.57 14.68
CA ALA A 11 -39.69 -32.84 13.69
C ALA A 11 -39.54 -31.70 12.66
N LEU A 12 -40.69 -31.16 12.19
CA LEU A 12 -40.69 -30.02 11.27
C LEU A 12 -40.10 -28.78 11.91
N VAL A 13 -40.54 -28.42 13.14
CA VAL A 13 -40.01 -27.27 13.89
C VAL A 13 -38.51 -27.40 14.15
N ALA A 14 -38.04 -28.59 14.56
CA ALA A 14 -36.64 -28.86 14.76
C ALA A 14 -35.83 -28.73 13.46
N GLY A 15 -36.37 -29.25 12.34
CA GLY A 15 -35.74 -29.08 11.03
C GLY A 15 -35.63 -27.63 10.60
N VAL A 16 -36.68 -26.85 10.76
CA VAL A 16 -36.66 -25.39 10.45
C VAL A 16 -35.67 -24.66 11.37
N LEU A 17 -35.62 -25.00 12.66
CA LEU A 17 -34.67 -24.41 13.62
C LEU A 17 -33.22 -24.73 13.24
N CYS A 18 -32.91 -25.98 12.85
CA CYS A 18 -31.59 -26.38 12.36
C CYS A 18 -31.17 -25.60 11.09
N VAL A 19 -32.12 -25.42 10.14
CA VAL A 19 -31.86 -24.62 8.95
C VAL A 19 -31.60 -23.14 9.28
N VAL A 20 -32.38 -22.54 10.18
CA VAL A 20 -32.18 -21.17 10.65
C VAL A 20 -30.83 -21.02 11.35
N ILE A 21 -30.48 -21.94 12.25
CA ILE A 21 -29.19 -21.96 12.93
C ILE A 21 -28.05 -22.11 11.93
N ALA A 22 -28.17 -23.01 10.95
CA ALA A 22 -27.16 -23.21 9.90
C ALA A 22 -26.98 -21.96 9.04
N ILE A 23 -28.08 -21.29 8.65
CA ILE A 23 -28.03 -20.03 7.89
C ILE A 23 -27.39 -18.93 8.75
N GLN A 24 -27.72 -18.84 10.02
CA GLN A 24 -27.16 -17.82 10.93
C GLN A 24 -25.69 -18.07 11.21
N HIS A 25 -25.27 -19.33 11.39
CA HIS A 25 -23.88 -19.73 11.53
C HIS A 25 -23.09 -19.42 10.26
N ASN A 26 -23.64 -19.70 9.08
CA ASN A 26 -22.97 -19.42 7.80
C ASN A 26 -22.83 -17.91 7.52
N LYS A 27 -23.76 -17.08 8.04
CA LYS A 27 -23.66 -15.61 7.95
C LYS A 27 -22.55 -15.01 8.83
N ASN A 28 -22.12 -15.71 9.89
CA ASN A 28 -21.10 -15.26 10.83
C ASN A 28 -19.74 -15.94 10.60
N THR A 29 -19.55 -16.65 9.49
CA THR A 29 -18.29 -17.30 9.18
C THR A 29 -17.38 -16.30 8.49
N SER A 30 -16.20 -16.00 9.06
CA SER A 30 -15.13 -15.30 8.38
C SER A 30 -14.05 -16.28 7.94
N TYR A 31 -13.55 -16.09 6.73
CA TYR A 31 -12.40 -16.81 6.19
C TYR A 31 -11.16 -15.95 6.35
N PHE A 32 -10.10 -16.55 6.89
CA PHE A 32 -8.81 -15.90 7.06
C PHE A 32 -7.75 -16.68 6.30
N ILE A 33 -6.99 -15.99 5.47
CA ILE A 33 -5.80 -16.50 4.79
C ILE A 33 -4.64 -15.55 4.99
N SER A 34 -3.41 -16.07 5.04
CA SER A 34 -2.21 -15.24 5.20
C SER A 34 -0.98 -15.91 4.60
N GLY A 35 0.08 -15.15 4.44
CA GLY A 35 1.38 -15.62 3.94
C GLY A 35 2.45 -14.56 4.04
N ASN A 36 3.58 -14.80 3.35
CA ASN A 36 4.71 -13.87 3.28
C ASN A 36 4.94 -13.44 1.84
N ILE A 37 5.22 -12.16 1.61
CA ILE A 37 5.59 -11.59 0.31
C ILE A 37 6.35 -10.26 0.53
N TYR A 38 7.17 -9.81 -0.40
CA TYR A 38 7.88 -8.50 -0.38
C TYR A 38 8.67 -8.22 0.90
N GLY A 39 9.18 -9.27 1.57
CA GLY A 39 9.86 -9.14 2.86
C GLY A 39 8.95 -8.83 4.06
N THR A 40 7.62 -8.93 3.90
CA THR A 40 6.61 -8.71 4.93
C THR A 40 5.54 -9.81 4.92
N THR A 41 4.53 -9.67 5.78
CA THR A 41 3.36 -10.55 5.82
C THR A 41 2.21 -9.95 5.01
N TRP A 42 1.33 -10.82 4.53
CA TRP A 42 0.03 -10.43 4.00
C TRP A 42 -1.09 -11.25 4.65
N SER A 43 -2.27 -10.66 4.74
CA SER A 43 -3.47 -11.36 5.20
C SER A 43 -4.73 -10.84 4.54
N ILE A 44 -5.73 -11.72 4.44
CA ILE A 44 -7.07 -11.36 3.98
C ILE A 44 -8.09 -12.01 4.91
N THR A 45 -8.99 -11.19 5.41
CA THR A 45 -10.21 -11.63 6.12
C THR A 45 -11.41 -11.33 5.23
N SER A 46 -12.33 -12.27 5.02
CA SER A 46 -13.52 -12.08 4.17
C SER A 46 -14.71 -12.89 4.68
N ASP A 47 -15.92 -12.45 4.30
CA ASP A 47 -17.18 -13.16 4.53
C ASP A 47 -17.37 -14.39 3.63
N ARG A 48 -16.52 -14.59 2.62
CA ARG A 48 -16.57 -15.71 1.67
C ARG A 48 -15.21 -16.37 1.53
N TYR A 49 -15.23 -17.63 1.09
CA TYR A 49 -14.03 -18.38 0.80
C TYR A 49 -13.15 -17.69 -0.25
N ILE A 50 -11.85 -17.67 0.02
CA ILE A 50 -10.82 -17.13 -0.86
C ILE A 50 -9.81 -18.25 -1.15
N ASN A 51 -9.50 -18.47 -2.42
CA ASN A 51 -8.43 -19.39 -2.78
C ASN A 51 -7.07 -18.75 -2.55
N LYS A 52 -6.35 -19.24 -1.54
CA LYS A 52 -5.02 -18.73 -1.17
C LYS A 52 -4.00 -18.82 -2.31
N SER A 53 -4.05 -19.87 -3.12
CA SER A 53 -3.11 -20.05 -4.24
C SER A 53 -3.28 -18.97 -5.31
N ASN A 54 -4.52 -18.59 -5.63
CA ASN A 54 -4.79 -17.51 -6.60
C ASN A 54 -4.26 -16.17 -6.08
N VAL A 55 -4.46 -15.87 -4.79
CA VAL A 55 -3.91 -14.64 -4.17
C VAL A 55 -2.39 -14.65 -4.22
N GLN A 56 -1.75 -15.77 -3.85
CA GLN A 56 -0.30 -15.89 -3.89
C GLN A 56 0.26 -15.73 -5.32
N GLU A 57 -0.45 -16.20 -6.33
CA GLU A 57 -0.06 -16.04 -7.74
C GLU A 57 -0.12 -14.57 -8.17
N LEU A 58 -1.19 -13.83 -7.80
CA LEU A 58 -1.28 -12.38 -8.05
C LEU A 58 -0.12 -11.63 -7.39
N LEU A 59 0.17 -11.93 -6.13
CA LEU A 59 1.28 -11.31 -5.40
C LEU A 59 2.64 -11.63 -6.03
N ASN A 60 2.87 -12.89 -6.43
CA ASN A 60 4.10 -13.31 -7.10
C ASN A 60 4.27 -12.62 -8.46
N ARG A 61 3.18 -12.36 -9.18
CA ARG A 61 3.22 -11.62 -10.45
C ARG A 61 3.70 -10.18 -10.24
N VAL A 62 3.20 -9.49 -9.22
CA VAL A 62 3.66 -8.13 -8.89
C VAL A 62 5.14 -8.15 -8.47
N ASP A 63 5.57 -9.17 -7.73
CA ASP A 63 6.97 -9.33 -7.32
C ASP A 63 7.92 -9.52 -8.53
N LEU A 64 7.48 -10.25 -9.55
CA LEU A 64 8.23 -10.41 -10.80
C LEU A 64 8.27 -9.12 -11.64
N ILE A 65 7.27 -8.27 -11.54
CA ILE A 65 7.20 -6.99 -12.25
C ILE A 65 8.03 -5.93 -11.53
N ALA A 66 7.82 -5.75 -10.21
CA ALA A 66 8.17 -4.53 -9.50
C ALA A 66 9.27 -4.69 -8.43
N SER A 67 9.77 -5.90 -8.17
CA SER A 67 10.75 -6.12 -7.12
C SER A 67 12.10 -5.50 -7.44
N ASN A 68 12.56 -4.59 -6.59
CA ASN A 68 13.94 -4.08 -6.62
C ASN A 68 14.96 -5.02 -5.94
N TYR A 69 14.50 -6.13 -5.33
CA TYR A 69 15.34 -7.16 -4.73
C TYR A 69 15.68 -8.32 -5.69
N LYS A 70 14.83 -8.59 -6.67
CA LYS A 70 15.03 -9.66 -7.65
C LYS A 70 15.75 -9.13 -8.87
N GLU A 71 16.96 -9.63 -9.10
CA GLU A 71 17.80 -9.23 -10.23
C GLU A 71 17.10 -9.35 -11.59
N ASN A 72 16.30 -10.38 -11.76
CA ASN A 72 15.57 -10.69 -12.99
C ASN A 72 14.13 -10.18 -13.00
N SER A 73 13.74 -9.30 -12.08
CA SER A 73 12.45 -8.62 -12.16
C SER A 73 12.39 -7.76 -13.43
N LEU A 74 11.16 -7.50 -13.91
CA LEU A 74 10.99 -6.71 -15.12
C LEU A 74 11.56 -5.30 -14.94
N ILE A 75 11.31 -4.65 -13.80
CA ILE A 75 11.84 -3.31 -13.53
C ILE A 75 13.38 -3.30 -13.50
N ASN A 76 14.04 -4.29 -12.89
CA ASN A 76 15.51 -4.37 -12.87
C ASN A 76 16.09 -4.70 -14.24
N THR A 77 15.38 -5.49 -15.05
CA THR A 77 15.76 -5.74 -16.46
C THR A 77 15.75 -4.44 -17.28
N LEU A 78 14.77 -3.55 -17.07
CA LEU A 78 14.72 -2.23 -17.70
C LEU A 78 15.85 -1.33 -17.17
N ASN A 79 16.06 -1.30 -15.86
CA ASN A 79 17.10 -0.52 -15.19
C ASN A 79 18.51 -0.80 -15.71
N LYS A 80 18.82 -2.04 -16.11
CA LYS A 80 20.14 -2.43 -16.66
C LYS A 80 20.46 -1.77 -18.00
N LYS A 81 19.47 -1.31 -18.76
CA LYS A 81 19.64 -0.64 -20.06
C LYS A 81 19.17 0.81 -20.00
N ARG A 82 19.94 1.67 -19.37
CA ARG A 82 19.64 3.10 -19.28
C ARG A 82 19.87 3.83 -20.60
N ASN A 83 19.31 5.03 -20.72
CA ASN A 83 19.33 5.88 -21.92
C ASN A 83 18.90 5.15 -23.20
N TYR A 84 17.95 4.21 -23.04
CA TYR A 84 17.40 3.37 -24.08
C TYR A 84 15.86 3.44 -24.03
N LEU A 85 15.21 3.50 -25.19
CA LEU A 85 13.76 3.44 -25.29
C LEU A 85 13.29 1.99 -25.16
N HIS A 86 12.64 1.67 -24.06
CA HIS A 86 11.97 0.39 -23.84
C HIS A 86 10.53 0.48 -24.35
N GLU A 87 10.20 -0.25 -25.40
CA GLU A 87 8.82 -0.49 -25.82
C GLU A 87 8.28 -1.70 -25.06
N ILE A 88 7.38 -1.45 -24.11
CA ILE A 88 6.77 -2.47 -23.26
C ILE A 88 5.41 -2.84 -23.85
N LYS A 89 5.21 -4.11 -24.16
CA LYS A 89 3.99 -4.65 -24.79
C LYS A 89 3.40 -5.78 -23.96
N ASN A 90 2.08 -5.76 -23.85
CA ASN A 90 1.31 -6.79 -23.11
C ASN A 90 1.68 -6.92 -21.63
N GLU A 91 2.11 -5.79 -20.99
CA GLU A 91 2.46 -5.73 -19.57
C GLU A 91 1.62 -4.64 -18.86
N PRO A 92 0.29 -4.84 -18.77
CA PRO A 92 -0.60 -3.84 -18.20
C PRO A 92 -0.25 -3.49 -16.75
N GLY A 93 0.26 -4.44 -15.98
CA GLY A 93 0.66 -4.24 -14.58
C GLY A 93 1.80 -3.23 -14.45
N LEU A 94 2.88 -3.39 -15.21
CA LEU A 94 4.01 -2.46 -15.18
C LEU A 94 3.60 -1.08 -15.70
N CYS A 95 2.87 -1.03 -16.81
CA CYS A 95 2.43 0.24 -17.38
C CYS A 95 1.50 1.02 -16.42
N ALA A 96 0.62 0.32 -15.70
CA ALA A 96 -0.27 0.94 -14.71
C ALA A 96 0.51 1.51 -13.51
N ILE A 97 1.47 0.75 -12.95
CA ILE A 97 2.31 1.23 -11.84
C ILE A 97 3.12 2.45 -12.27
N LEU A 98 3.77 2.39 -13.43
CA LEU A 98 4.59 3.50 -13.94
C LEU A 98 3.74 4.74 -14.26
N ASN A 99 2.54 4.56 -14.80
CA ASN A 99 1.61 5.66 -15.03
C ASN A 99 1.20 6.36 -13.72
N ALA A 100 0.85 5.58 -12.69
CA ALA A 100 0.52 6.11 -11.38
C ALA A 100 1.73 6.83 -10.73
N ALA A 101 2.92 6.24 -10.80
CA ALA A 101 4.15 6.87 -10.30
C ALA A 101 4.43 8.19 -11.03
N LYS A 102 4.29 8.21 -12.36
CA LYS A 102 4.51 9.44 -13.18
C LYS A 102 3.50 10.52 -12.84
N PHE A 103 2.25 10.15 -12.61
CA PHE A 103 1.22 11.09 -12.17
C PHE A 103 1.60 11.74 -10.83
N VAL A 104 2.03 10.97 -9.84
CA VAL A 104 2.41 11.52 -8.52
C VAL A 104 3.66 12.39 -8.65
N GLU A 105 4.71 11.95 -9.38
CA GLU A 105 5.92 12.76 -9.63
C GLU A 105 5.64 14.09 -10.33
N SER A 106 4.66 14.11 -11.23
CA SER A 106 4.28 15.33 -11.96
C SER A 106 3.60 16.37 -11.07
N ASN A 107 2.99 15.92 -9.96
CA ASN A 107 2.28 16.78 -9.01
C ASN A 107 3.10 17.07 -7.74
N ILE A 108 4.05 16.19 -7.39
CA ILE A 108 4.84 16.29 -6.17
C ILE A 108 6.33 16.12 -6.49
N GLU A 109 7.05 17.24 -6.52
CA GLU A 109 8.48 17.30 -6.86
C GLU A 109 9.36 16.42 -5.94
N SER A 110 8.96 16.23 -4.69
CA SER A 110 9.68 15.42 -3.70
C SER A 110 9.45 13.91 -3.83
N TYR A 111 8.56 13.45 -4.69
CA TYR A 111 8.37 12.03 -4.99
C TYR A 111 9.17 11.67 -6.24
N ARG A 112 10.12 10.73 -6.14
CA ARG A 112 10.99 10.31 -7.23
C ARG A 112 11.28 8.81 -7.15
N ILE A 113 10.77 8.04 -8.10
CA ILE A 113 11.06 6.60 -8.18
C ILE A 113 12.42 6.29 -8.81
N GLY A 114 13.05 7.24 -9.49
CA GLY A 114 14.34 7.05 -10.17
C GLY A 114 15.58 7.01 -9.27
N LEU A 115 15.40 7.10 -7.95
CA LEU A 115 16.50 7.18 -6.96
C LEU A 115 16.86 5.84 -6.30
N GLY A 116 16.48 4.71 -6.88
CA GLY A 116 16.69 3.38 -6.31
C GLY A 116 18.15 3.03 -6.04
N HIS A 117 19.11 3.50 -6.85
CA HIS A 117 20.54 3.33 -6.62
C HIS A 117 21.02 4.02 -5.33
N ILE A 118 20.45 5.15 -4.97
CA ILE A 118 20.74 5.86 -3.72
C ILE A 118 20.17 5.08 -2.53
N SER A 119 18.96 4.56 -2.66
CA SER A 119 18.36 3.67 -1.65
C SER A 119 19.21 2.42 -1.42
N ALA A 120 19.70 1.79 -2.50
CA ALA A 120 20.58 0.63 -2.43
C ALA A 120 21.92 0.95 -1.74
N ASN A 121 22.56 2.06 -2.06
CA ASN A 121 23.81 2.51 -1.41
C ASN A 121 23.64 2.85 0.08
N ASN A 122 22.43 3.23 0.50
CA ASN A 122 22.07 3.37 1.90
C ASN A 122 21.71 2.01 2.56
N GLY A 123 21.75 0.92 1.79
CA GLY A 123 21.54 -0.44 2.25
C GLY A 123 20.08 -0.87 2.35
N PHE A 124 19.14 -0.17 1.71
CA PHE A 124 17.72 -0.50 1.71
C PHE A 124 17.28 -1.36 0.52
N ALA A 125 18.19 -1.63 -0.41
CA ALA A 125 18.01 -2.58 -1.50
C ALA A 125 19.35 -3.25 -1.83
N PRO A 126 19.38 -4.35 -2.60
CA PRO A 126 20.61 -4.91 -3.15
C PRO A 126 21.29 -3.92 -4.09
N ILE A 127 22.63 -3.96 -4.13
CA ILE A 127 23.44 -3.24 -5.12
C ILE A 127 23.68 -4.19 -6.29
N PHE A 128 23.42 -3.73 -7.51
CA PHE A 128 23.72 -4.42 -8.75
C PHE A 128 24.85 -3.71 -9.48
N ASP A 129 25.70 -4.46 -10.21
CA ASP A 129 26.90 -3.95 -10.88
C ASP A 129 26.60 -2.85 -11.91
N GLU A 130 25.41 -2.89 -12.50
CA GLU A 130 24.99 -1.91 -13.49
C GLU A 130 24.41 -0.61 -12.89
N MET A 131 24.26 -0.51 -11.56
CA MET A 131 23.74 0.71 -10.93
C MET A 131 24.68 1.90 -11.19
N PRO A 132 24.12 3.11 -11.41
CA PRO A 132 24.95 4.30 -11.55
C PRO A 132 25.60 4.67 -10.21
N ASP A 133 26.78 5.33 -10.30
CA ASP A 133 27.40 5.95 -9.14
C ASP A 133 26.53 7.06 -8.56
N ILE A 134 26.70 7.33 -7.27
CA ILE A 134 26.03 8.47 -6.63
C ILE A 134 26.75 9.74 -7.05
N ASN A 135 26.06 10.55 -7.83
CA ASN A 135 26.52 11.89 -8.21
C ASN A 135 25.35 12.90 -8.08
N ASN A 136 25.69 14.17 -8.05
CA ASN A 136 24.74 15.28 -7.96
C ASN A 136 24.42 15.88 -9.33
N GLU A 137 24.43 15.07 -10.39
CA GLU A 137 24.09 15.53 -11.73
C GLU A 137 22.60 15.91 -11.82
N THR A 138 22.30 16.83 -12.70
CA THR A 138 20.97 17.43 -12.84
C THR A 138 19.90 16.44 -13.31
N ASP A 139 20.30 15.33 -13.94
CA ASP A 139 19.44 14.28 -14.44
C ASP A 139 19.27 13.10 -13.50
N THR A 140 19.83 13.17 -12.27
CA THR A 140 19.69 12.13 -11.27
C THR A 140 18.23 11.85 -10.93
N GLY A 141 17.82 10.58 -11.09
CA GLY A 141 16.45 10.13 -10.88
C GLY A 141 15.50 10.44 -12.05
N SER A 142 16.02 10.91 -13.20
CA SER A 142 15.20 11.25 -14.37
C SER A 142 14.72 10.00 -15.12
N TRP A 143 13.51 10.06 -15.65
CA TRP A 143 12.94 9.04 -16.55
C TRP A 143 11.78 9.62 -17.34
N LEU A 144 11.53 9.05 -18.51
CA LEU A 144 10.43 9.41 -19.38
C LEU A 144 9.46 8.26 -19.48
N PHE A 145 8.19 8.58 -19.55
CA PHE A 145 7.10 7.61 -19.65
C PHE A 145 6.05 8.13 -20.64
N GLU A 146 5.56 7.22 -21.48
CA GLU A 146 4.44 7.47 -22.37
C GLU A 146 3.52 6.25 -22.41
N LEU A 147 2.27 6.42 -21.96
CA LEU A 147 1.24 5.39 -22.07
C LEU A 147 0.76 5.32 -23.52
N LYS A 148 0.80 4.16 -24.14
CA LYS A 148 0.33 3.93 -25.53
C LYS A 148 -1.08 3.33 -25.56
N SER A 149 -1.34 2.41 -24.66
CA SER A 149 -2.64 1.77 -24.44
C SER A 149 -2.75 1.30 -22.98
N ASN A 150 -3.83 0.63 -22.63
CA ASN A 150 -3.95 0.04 -21.28
C ASN A 150 -2.93 -1.07 -21.02
N GLU A 151 -2.31 -1.65 -22.05
CA GLU A 151 -1.39 -2.78 -21.95
C GLU A 151 0.03 -2.46 -22.40
N ASP A 152 0.22 -1.33 -23.11
CA ASP A 152 1.49 -0.94 -23.74
C ASP A 152 1.96 0.42 -23.25
N CYS A 153 3.25 0.57 -23.03
CA CYS A 153 3.88 1.83 -22.68
C CYS A 153 5.33 1.92 -23.14
N ASN A 154 5.83 3.11 -23.22
CA ASN A 154 7.23 3.42 -23.50
C ASN A 154 7.90 3.97 -22.25
N VAL A 155 9.13 3.53 -21.97
CA VAL A 155 9.94 4.01 -20.86
C VAL A 155 11.36 4.30 -21.32
N THR A 156 11.93 5.42 -20.90
CA THR A 156 13.36 5.71 -21.03
C THR A 156 13.89 6.10 -19.66
N ILE A 157 14.89 5.38 -19.16
CA ILE A 157 15.51 5.61 -17.86
C ILE A 157 16.78 6.43 -18.07
N GLY A 158 16.95 7.55 -17.36
CA GLY A 158 18.14 8.40 -17.47
C GLY A 158 19.42 7.68 -17.01
N ASN A 159 20.59 8.14 -17.45
CA ASN A 159 21.87 7.52 -17.13
C ASN A 159 22.14 7.40 -15.62
N ASN A 160 21.78 8.46 -14.87
CA ASN A 160 21.97 8.57 -13.42
C ASN A 160 20.70 8.20 -12.65
N SER A 161 19.97 7.19 -13.12
CA SER A 161 18.69 6.79 -12.56
C SER A 161 18.57 5.28 -12.46
N TRP A 162 17.82 4.83 -11.44
CA TRP A 162 17.44 3.45 -11.23
C TRP A 162 16.04 3.43 -10.63
N LEU A 163 15.07 2.93 -11.37
CA LEU A 163 13.68 2.93 -10.95
C LEU A 163 13.48 1.95 -9.78
N ASP A 164 12.85 2.44 -8.71
CA ASP A 164 12.45 1.68 -7.52
C ASP A 164 10.96 1.90 -7.28
N LEU A 165 10.20 0.82 -7.34
CA LEU A 165 8.74 0.82 -7.21
C LEU A 165 8.27 0.47 -5.78
N SER A 166 9.16 0.40 -4.79
CA SER A 166 8.81 0.01 -3.40
C SER A 166 7.79 0.93 -2.73
N SER A 167 7.69 2.19 -3.19
CA SER A 167 6.78 3.22 -2.68
C SER A 167 5.35 3.13 -3.24
N ILE A 168 5.06 2.14 -4.09
CA ILE A 168 3.78 2.07 -4.82
C ILE A 168 3.33 0.63 -5.11
N ALA A 169 4.26 -0.34 -5.12
CA ALA A 169 3.99 -1.70 -5.57
C ALA A 169 3.08 -2.49 -4.61
N LYS A 170 3.14 -2.21 -3.29
CA LYS A 170 2.26 -2.89 -2.33
C LYS A 170 0.80 -2.44 -2.51
N GLY A 171 0.59 -1.14 -2.69
CA GLY A 171 -0.71 -0.59 -3.05
C GLY A 171 -1.27 -1.21 -4.33
N PHE A 172 -0.45 -1.34 -5.36
CA PHE A 172 -0.85 -1.98 -6.62
C PHE A 172 -1.21 -3.46 -6.45
N ALA A 173 -0.46 -4.20 -5.64
CA ALA A 173 -0.79 -5.59 -5.33
C ALA A 173 -2.17 -5.72 -4.66
N ILE A 174 -2.51 -4.80 -3.76
CA ILE A 174 -3.83 -4.74 -3.12
C ILE A 174 -4.93 -4.42 -4.14
N ASP A 175 -4.70 -3.53 -5.09
CA ASP A 175 -5.69 -3.20 -6.13
C ASP A 175 -5.97 -4.39 -7.05
N LEU A 176 -4.97 -5.24 -7.35
CA LEU A 176 -5.19 -6.51 -8.05
C LEU A 176 -6.03 -7.49 -7.22
N ILE A 177 -5.76 -7.59 -5.90
CA ILE A 177 -6.58 -8.40 -5.00
C ILE A 177 -7.99 -7.84 -4.91
N ASN A 178 -8.16 -6.50 -4.85
CA ASN A 178 -9.47 -5.85 -4.89
C ASN A 178 -10.29 -6.28 -6.11
N SER A 179 -9.64 -6.29 -7.27
CA SER A 179 -10.26 -6.74 -8.53
C SER A 179 -10.64 -8.23 -8.50
N TYR A 180 -9.82 -9.06 -7.87
CA TYR A 180 -10.11 -10.48 -7.64
C TYR A 180 -11.31 -10.68 -6.69
N LEU A 181 -11.43 -9.82 -5.66
CA LEU A 181 -12.49 -9.86 -4.64
C LEU A 181 -13.76 -9.06 -5.04
N LYS A 182 -13.93 -8.67 -6.29
CA LYS A 182 -15.04 -7.80 -6.76
C LYS A 182 -16.43 -8.28 -6.33
N ASP A 183 -16.64 -9.61 -6.24
CA ASP A 183 -17.91 -10.23 -5.85
C ASP A 183 -18.06 -10.42 -4.32
N HIS A 184 -17.06 -10.02 -3.53
CA HIS A 184 -17.08 -10.03 -2.07
C HIS A 184 -17.60 -8.68 -1.53
N ASN A 185 -18.43 -8.74 -0.49
CA ASN A 185 -19.02 -7.55 0.09
C ASN A 185 -18.31 -7.09 1.37
N ASN A 186 -17.67 -8.01 2.09
CA ASN A 186 -17.03 -7.74 3.37
C ASN A 186 -15.64 -8.37 3.39
N TYR A 187 -14.61 -7.55 3.41
CA TYR A 187 -13.22 -8.01 3.49
C TYR A 187 -12.28 -6.93 4.01
N LEU A 188 -11.15 -7.38 4.54
CA LEU A 188 -9.98 -6.59 4.86
C LEU A 188 -8.77 -7.28 4.26
N VAL A 189 -8.02 -6.57 3.44
CA VAL A 189 -6.73 -6.97 2.87
C VAL A 189 -5.64 -6.16 3.55
N ASP A 190 -4.57 -6.82 3.98
CA ASP A 190 -3.37 -6.21 4.56
C ASP A 190 -2.12 -6.76 3.87
N ILE A 191 -1.24 -5.89 3.40
CA ILE A 191 0.10 -6.24 2.91
C ILE A 191 1.10 -5.30 3.58
N GLY A 192 1.69 -5.74 4.71
CA GLY A 192 2.73 -4.97 5.40
C GLY A 192 2.29 -3.61 5.95
N GLY A 193 0.99 -3.42 6.16
CA GLY A 193 0.39 -2.20 6.71
C GLY A 193 -0.28 -1.30 5.68
N GLU A 194 -0.19 -1.60 4.39
CA GLU A 194 -1.09 -1.07 3.36
C GLU A 194 -2.36 -1.91 3.39
N LEU A 195 -3.51 -1.24 3.41
CA LEU A 195 -4.80 -1.86 3.70
C LEU A 195 -5.85 -1.48 2.67
N LEU A 196 -6.75 -2.42 2.42
CA LEU A 196 -8.01 -2.18 1.74
C LEU A 196 -9.14 -2.81 2.57
N VAL A 197 -10.15 -2.03 2.88
CA VAL A 197 -11.29 -2.48 3.68
C VAL A 197 -12.59 -2.20 2.97
N LYS A 198 -13.55 -3.14 3.06
CA LYS A 198 -14.91 -2.99 2.54
C LYS A 198 -15.92 -3.65 3.46
N GLY A 199 -17.06 -2.98 3.65
CA GLY A 199 -18.21 -3.53 4.40
C GLY A 199 -17.90 -3.76 5.88
N THR A 200 -18.39 -4.85 6.45
CA THR A 200 -18.37 -5.12 7.90
C THR A 200 -17.59 -6.39 8.25
N ASN A 201 -17.08 -6.43 9.48
CA ASN A 201 -16.52 -7.63 10.09
C ASN A 201 -17.62 -8.37 10.86
N ASN A 202 -18.29 -9.32 10.21
CA ASN A 202 -19.42 -10.06 10.81
C ASN A 202 -20.51 -9.12 11.40
N GLY A 203 -20.85 -8.05 10.69
CA GLY A 203 -21.87 -7.07 11.10
C GLY A 203 -21.34 -5.95 12.01
N SER A 204 -20.08 -6.01 12.47
CA SER A 204 -19.42 -4.95 13.23
C SER A 204 -18.55 -4.07 12.33
N LEU A 205 -18.16 -2.89 12.79
CA LEU A 205 -17.17 -2.07 12.09
C LEU A 205 -15.79 -2.78 12.06
N TRP A 206 -15.03 -2.56 11.00
CA TRP A 206 -13.61 -2.84 11.00
C TRP A 206 -12.90 -1.83 11.89
N ASN A 207 -12.01 -2.32 12.77
CA ASN A 207 -11.18 -1.47 13.62
C ASN A 207 -9.72 -1.62 13.17
N ILE A 208 -9.17 -0.55 12.62
CA ILE A 208 -7.82 -0.48 12.06
C ILE A 208 -6.98 0.41 12.96
N GLY A 209 -5.96 -0.18 13.61
CA GLY A 209 -5.05 0.54 14.47
C GLY A 209 -3.92 1.18 13.68
N LEU A 210 -3.74 2.50 13.80
CA LEU A 210 -2.53 3.19 13.38
C LEU A 210 -1.51 3.08 14.50
N GLN A 211 -0.35 2.48 14.19
CA GLN A 211 0.67 2.18 15.18
C GLN A 211 1.28 3.45 15.78
N ASP A 212 1.47 3.44 17.09
CA ASP A 212 2.27 4.46 17.79
C ASP A 212 3.76 4.29 17.40
N PRO A 213 4.38 5.31 16.78
CA PRO A 213 5.79 5.25 16.39
C PRO A 213 6.77 5.09 17.56
N LYS A 214 6.35 5.38 18.79
CA LYS A 214 7.15 5.23 20.03
C LYS A 214 6.87 3.92 20.76
N SER A 215 5.81 3.19 20.38
CA SER A 215 5.41 1.97 21.09
C SER A 215 6.31 0.79 20.71
N ILE A 216 6.95 0.18 21.72
CA ILE A 216 7.70 -1.07 21.55
C ILE A 216 6.76 -2.25 21.29
N ASN A 217 5.53 -2.19 21.79
CA ASN A 217 4.55 -3.28 21.74
C ASN A 217 3.55 -3.15 20.60
N ASN A 218 3.80 -2.28 19.61
CA ASN A 218 2.91 -2.00 18.48
C ASN A 218 1.49 -1.55 18.88
N ASN A 219 1.35 -0.87 20.01
CA ASN A 219 0.06 -0.33 20.44
C ASN A 219 -0.44 0.72 19.44
N PRO A 220 -1.73 0.76 19.13
CA PRO A 220 -2.28 1.81 18.28
C PRO A 220 -2.35 3.14 19.05
N ILE A 221 -1.96 4.24 18.38
CA ILE A 221 -2.18 5.60 18.86
C ILE A 221 -3.49 6.20 18.35
N TYR A 222 -4.02 5.64 17.25
CA TYR A 222 -5.29 6.02 16.66
C TYR A 222 -6.00 4.78 16.11
N ILE A 223 -7.33 4.76 16.20
CA ILE A 223 -8.15 3.66 15.65
C ILE A 223 -9.12 4.26 14.63
N ILE A 224 -9.09 3.73 13.41
CA ILE A 224 -10.08 3.96 12.36
C ILE A 224 -11.15 2.89 12.52
N SER A 225 -12.41 3.30 12.77
CA SER A 225 -13.56 2.40 12.86
C SER A 225 -14.49 2.65 11.69
N THR A 226 -14.62 1.70 10.78
CA THR A 226 -15.31 1.93 9.50
C THR A 226 -16.03 0.70 8.95
N ASN A 227 -17.07 0.94 8.17
CA ASN A 227 -17.68 -0.01 7.24
C ASN A 227 -17.67 0.52 5.80
N ASN A 228 -16.98 1.62 5.55
CA ASN A 228 -16.82 2.18 4.22
C ASN A 228 -15.84 1.35 3.38
N TRP A 229 -15.84 1.55 2.08
CA TRP A 229 -14.84 1.01 1.18
C TRP A 229 -13.67 2.00 1.10
N LEU A 230 -12.55 1.66 1.73
CA LEU A 230 -11.41 2.53 1.90
C LEU A 230 -10.11 1.81 1.58
N SER A 231 -9.19 2.52 0.93
CA SER A 231 -7.77 2.18 0.88
C SER A 231 -7.00 3.03 1.88
N ILE A 232 -6.07 2.43 2.62
CA ILE A 232 -5.31 3.07 3.68
C ILE A 232 -3.85 2.69 3.52
N ALA A 233 -2.95 3.66 3.44
CA ALA A 233 -1.52 3.41 3.40
C ALA A 233 -0.78 4.32 4.38
N THR A 234 0.28 3.80 5.01
CA THR A 234 1.06 4.52 6.00
C THR A 234 2.54 4.48 5.68
N SER A 235 3.16 5.64 5.49
CA SER A 235 4.61 5.80 5.40
C SER A 235 5.16 6.41 6.69
N GLY A 236 6.28 5.87 7.17
CA GLY A 236 6.89 6.37 8.40
C GLY A 236 8.33 5.91 8.56
N GLU A 237 9.13 6.73 9.22
CA GLU A 237 10.57 6.51 9.41
C GLU A 237 10.90 5.56 10.58
N TYR A 238 9.91 5.21 11.40
CA TYR A 238 10.13 4.40 12.59
C TYR A 238 10.24 2.90 12.30
N ARG A 239 9.72 2.44 11.15
CA ARG A 239 9.74 1.02 10.76
C ARG A 239 10.99 0.61 10.01
N ASN A 240 11.46 1.45 9.09
CA ASN A 240 12.56 1.15 8.18
C ASN A 240 13.67 2.21 8.29
N TYR A 241 14.55 2.04 9.27
CA TYR A 241 15.74 2.86 9.42
C TYR A 241 16.97 1.99 9.69
N LYS A 242 18.12 2.54 9.42
CA LYS A 242 19.43 1.98 9.80
C LYS A 242 20.21 2.98 10.62
N ILE A 243 21.12 2.49 11.43
CA ILE A 243 22.09 3.34 12.14
C ILE A 243 23.42 3.19 11.44
N LYS A 244 23.94 4.27 10.86
CA LYS A 244 25.25 4.37 10.24
C LYS A 244 25.97 5.59 10.82
N ASP A 245 27.20 5.42 11.30
CA ASP A 245 28.02 6.48 11.91
C ASP A 245 27.26 7.25 13.03
N ASN A 246 26.56 6.51 13.90
CA ASN A 246 25.70 7.03 14.98
C ASN A 246 24.56 7.95 14.51
N LYS A 247 24.22 7.94 13.21
CA LYS A 247 23.07 8.68 12.67
C LYS A 247 21.97 7.72 12.22
N LYS A 248 20.74 8.07 12.50
CA LYS A 248 19.57 7.39 11.95
C LYS A 248 19.45 7.74 10.47
N ILE A 249 19.41 6.74 9.60
CA ILE A 249 19.20 6.87 8.16
C ILE A 249 17.84 6.23 7.84
N SER A 250 16.91 7.02 7.31
CA SER A 250 15.64 6.55 6.78
C SER A 250 15.81 5.96 5.39
N HIS A 251 14.93 5.02 5.02
CA HIS A 251 14.85 4.49 3.65
C HIS A 251 14.31 5.52 2.65
N THR A 252 13.64 6.56 3.12
CA THR A 252 13.07 7.63 2.27
C THR A 252 14.16 8.66 1.95
N ILE A 253 14.36 8.92 0.67
CA ILE A 253 15.39 9.82 0.15
C ILE A 253 14.79 11.16 -0.27
N ASN A 254 15.42 12.25 0.14
CA ASN A 254 15.11 13.59 -0.33
C ASN A 254 15.75 13.78 -1.74
N PRO A 255 14.98 14.00 -2.80
CA PRO A 255 15.51 14.05 -4.15
C PRO A 255 16.40 15.27 -4.45
N LYS A 256 16.31 16.33 -3.63
CA LYS A 256 17.14 17.53 -3.80
C LYS A 256 18.52 17.38 -3.16
N THR A 257 18.59 16.70 -2.02
CA THR A 257 19.84 16.55 -1.26
C THR A 257 20.49 15.19 -1.46
N LEU A 258 19.76 14.23 -2.06
CA LEU A 258 20.12 12.81 -2.23
C LEU A 258 20.44 12.09 -0.90
N ASN A 259 20.05 12.69 0.21
CA ASN A 259 20.20 12.13 1.55
C ASN A 259 18.86 11.63 2.09
N SER A 260 18.90 10.78 3.10
CA SER A 260 17.72 10.41 3.88
C SER A 260 17.04 11.65 4.44
N ILE A 261 15.71 11.64 4.45
CA ILE A 261 14.95 12.70 5.09
C ILE A 261 15.22 12.71 6.61
N ASN A 262 15.16 13.89 7.18
CA ASN A 262 15.26 14.12 8.62
C ASN A 262 14.33 15.28 8.96
N ASN A 263 13.14 14.96 9.43
CA ASN A 263 12.11 15.93 9.83
C ASN A 263 11.37 15.41 11.06
N ASN A 264 10.45 16.20 11.60
CA ASN A 264 9.66 15.84 12.77
C ASN A 264 8.43 14.96 12.45
N LEU A 265 8.19 14.64 11.19
CA LEU A 265 7.11 13.76 10.76
C LEU A 265 7.47 12.29 11.00
N LEU A 266 6.88 11.70 12.03
CA LEU A 266 7.10 10.29 12.38
C LEU A 266 6.41 9.34 11.42
N SER A 267 5.16 9.66 11.04
CA SER A 267 4.42 8.93 10.03
C SER A 267 3.28 9.75 9.43
N VAL A 268 2.86 9.36 8.25
CA VAL A 268 1.66 9.87 7.61
C VAL A 268 0.82 8.72 7.06
N THR A 269 -0.48 8.75 7.36
CA THR A 269 -1.47 7.82 6.83
C THR A 269 -2.35 8.55 5.84
N VAL A 270 -2.50 8.00 4.64
CA VAL A 270 -3.37 8.52 3.57
C VAL A 270 -4.51 7.55 3.35
N ILE A 271 -5.73 8.10 3.18
CA ILE A 271 -6.92 7.35 2.82
C ILE A 271 -7.40 7.77 1.43
N ASN A 272 -7.56 6.78 0.55
CA ASN A 272 -8.33 6.94 -0.68
C ASN A 272 -9.74 6.35 -0.48
N TYR A 273 -10.77 7.10 -0.88
CA TYR A 273 -12.19 6.83 -0.59
C TYR A 273 -13.09 7.04 -1.81
N GLU A 274 -12.54 7.02 -3.00
CA GLU A 274 -13.29 7.06 -4.24
C GLU A 274 -14.28 5.90 -4.35
N ASP A 275 -15.18 5.92 -5.34
CA ASP A 275 -16.18 4.87 -5.57
C ASP A 275 -15.53 3.47 -5.64
N ILE A 276 -14.34 3.40 -6.24
CA ILE A 276 -13.43 2.25 -6.17
C ILE A 276 -12.11 2.77 -5.60
N PRO A 277 -11.83 2.56 -4.30
CA PRO A 277 -10.60 3.04 -3.69
C PRO A 277 -9.36 2.47 -4.37
N VAL A 278 -8.36 3.33 -4.59
CA VAL A 278 -7.10 2.97 -5.26
C VAL A 278 -5.96 2.98 -4.25
N THR A 279 -5.55 1.79 -3.83
CA THR A 279 -4.48 1.63 -2.82
C THR A 279 -3.11 2.03 -3.37
N THR A 280 -2.88 1.83 -4.68
CA THR A 280 -1.70 2.33 -5.40
C THR A 280 -1.48 3.82 -5.15
N MET A 281 -2.54 4.63 -5.23
CA MET A 281 -2.46 6.07 -5.02
C MET A 281 -2.26 6.43 -3.55
N ALA A 282 -2.93 5.73 -2.62
CA ALA A 282 -2.73 5.94 -1.18
C ALA A 282 -1.29 5.65 -0.77
N ASP A 283 -0.67 4.55 -1.25
CA ASP A 283 0.71 4.14 -0.98
C ASP A 283 1.71 5.19 -1.51
N ALA A 284 1.56 5.59 -2.78
CA ALA A 284 2.41 6.61 -3.39
C ALA A 284 2.30 7.98 -2.69
N TYR A 285 1.09 8.43 -2.35
CA TYR A 285 0.90 9.70 -1.63
C TYR A 285 1.43 9.64 -0.20
N ALA A 286 1.29 8.51 0.51
CA ALA A 286 1.85 8.37 1.85
C ALA A 286 3.38 8.53 1.82
N THR A 287 4.07 7.89 0.86
CA THR A 287 5.51 8.06 0.66
C THR A 287 5.86 9.48 0.23
N ALA A 288 5.11 10.07 -0.70
CA ALA A 288 5.34 11.44 -1.17
C ALA A 288 5.20 12.45 -0.03
N PHE A 289 4.19 12.33 0.82
CA PHE A 289 3.95 13.23 1.97
C PHE A 289 5.03 13.07 3.04
N ASN A 290 5.49 11.84 3.28
CA ASN A 290 6.62 11.62 4.19
C ASN A 290 7.89 12.33 3.68
N THR A 291 8.15 12.30 2.37
CA THR A 291 9.29 12.99 1.73
C THR A 291 9.14 14.51 1.76
N MET A 292 7.92 15.04 1.57
CA MET A 292 7.63 16.48 1.63
C MET A 292 7.89 17.09 3.00
N GLY A 293 7.68 16.31 4.07
CA GLY A 293 7.54 16.79 5.44
C GLY A 293 6.17 17.41 5.72
N TYR A 294 5.84 17.55 7.01
CA TYR A 294 4.49 17.85 7.48
C TYR A 294 3.86 19.10 6.84
N GLU A 295 4.49 20.25 6.95
CA GLU A 295 3.88 21.52 6.55
C GLU A 295 3.42 21.52 5.10
N LYS A 296 4.34 21.16 4.18
CA LYS A 296 4.04 21.12 2.74
C LYS A 296 3.04 20.04 2.39
N ALA A 297 3.15 18.86 3.02
CA ALA A 297 2.24 17.75 2.79
C ALA A 297 0.82 18.08 3.28
N TYR A 298 0.68 18.73 4.43
CA TYR A 298 -0.61 19.17 4.97
C TYR A 298 -1.30 20.18 4.06
N ASP A 299 -0.56 21.20 3.60
CA ASP A 299 -1.09 22.21 2.68
C ASP A 299 -1.50 21.58 1.33
N PHE A 300 -0.64 20.71 0.77
CA PHE A 300 -0.95 20.00 -0.47
C PHE A 300 -2.19 19.10 -0.31
N ALA A 301 -2.27 18.34 0.76
CA ALA A 301 -3.38 17.42 1.00
C ALA A 301 -4.72 18.17 1.18
N ASN A 302 -4.75 19.29 1.92
CA ASN A 302 -5.96 20.10 2.05
C ASN A 302 -6.36 20.75 0.72
N LYS A 303 -5.40 21.30 -0.04
CA LYS A 303 -5.66 21.90 -1.35
C LYS A 303 -6.25 20.89 -2.35
N ASN A 304 -5.82 19.64 -2.30
CA ASN A 304 -6.24 18.58 -3.21
C ASN A 304 -7.31 17.65 -2.62
N ASN A 305 -7.92 18.02 -1.48
CA ASN A 305 -9.01 17.27 -0.83
C ASN A 305 -8.63 15.81 -0.50
N ILE A 306 -7.38 15.60 -0.05
CA ILE A 306 -6.85 14.28 0.30
C ILE A 306 -7.01 14.07 1.82
N ALA A 307 -7.56 12.93 2.22
CA ALA A 307 -7.67 12.54 3.62
C ALA A 307 -6.31 12.02 4.11
N ALA A 308 -5.68 12.76 5.02
CA ALA A 308 -4.39 12.39 5.60
C ALA A 308 -4.35 12.66 7.12
N LEU A 309 -3.66 11.78 7.85
CA LEU A 309 -3.35 11.91 9.27
C LEU A 309 -1.83 11.89 9.44
N PHE A 310 -1.31 12.90 10.12
CA PHE A 310 0.11 13.10 10.38
C PHE A 310 0.39 12.87 11.87
N ILE A 311 1.42 12.09 12.17
CA ILE A 311 1.94 11.88 13.52
C ILE A 311 3.30 12.56 13.59
N LEU A 312 3.42 13.55 14.50
CA LEU A 312 4.59 14.41 14.62
C LEU A 312 5.30 14.21 15.96
N ALA A 313 6.61 14.38 15.96
CA ALA A 313 7.38 14.54 17.19
C ALA A 313 7.44 16.03 17.58
N GLU A 314 6.95 16.39 18.75
CA GLU A 314 6.97 17.75 19.30
C GLU A 314 7.45 17.72 20.75
N ASP A 315 8.59 18.35 21.03
CA ASP A 315 9.17 18.55 22.38
C ASP A 315 9.19 17.29 23.27
N GLY A 316 9.41 16.12 22.66
CA GLY A 316 9.40 14.83 23.36
C GLY A 316 8.06 14.11 23.38
N ASP A 317 6.97 14.77 23.04
CA ASP A 317 5.62 14.21 22.90
C ASP A 317 5.27 13.84 21.46
N ILE A 318 4.05 13.40 21.26
CA ILE A 318 3.46 13.09 19.95
C ILE A 318 2.25 14.00 19.76
N SER A 319 2.18 14.67 18.61
CA SER A 319 0.95 15.33 18.15
C SER A 319 0.37 14.63 16.93
N ILE A 320 -0.97 14.68 16.81
CA ILE A 320 -1.71 14.10 15.68
C ILE A 320 -2.49 15.22 14.99
N VAL A 321 -2.18 15.43 13.72
CA VAL A 321 -2.86 16.43 12.89
C VAL A 321 -3.55 15.72 11.72
N LYS A 322 -4.76 16.19 11.39
CA LYS A 322 -5.59 15.60 10.33
C LYS A 322 -6.02 16.69 9.36
N THR A 323 -6.12 16.33 8.07
CA THR A 323 -6.68 17.21 7.06
C THR A 323 -8.20 17.38 7.25
N GLN A 324 -8.77 18.45 6.68
CA GLN A 324 -10.22 18.65 6.71
C GLN A 324 -10.95 17.44 6.13
N LYS A 325 -10.46 16.88 5.04
CA LYS A 325 -11.07 15.71 4.40
C LYS A 325 -11.10 14.47 5.30
N TRP A 326 -10.09 14.29 6.16
CA TRP A 326 -10.12 13.20 7.15
C TRP A 326 -11.30 13.34 8.12
N TYR A 327 -11.57 14.56 8.60
CA TYR A 327 -12.72 14.78 9.49
C TYR A 327 -14.06 14.55 8.78
N ASP A 328 -14.16 14.87 7.50
CA ASP A 328 -15.38 14.70 6.70
C ASP A 328 -15.77 13.21 6.54
N LEU A 329 -14.80 12.28 6.59
CA LEU A 329 -15.03 10.84 6.49
C LEU A 329 -15.68 10.23 7.74
N LYS A 330 -15.66 10.92 8.88
CA LYS A 330 -16.25 10.47 10.16
C LYS A 330 -15.82 9.05 10.57
N LEU A 331 -14.51 8.81 10.53
CA LEU A 331 -13.85 7.53 10.81
C LEU A 331 -13.59 7.35 12.31
#